data_9ad15e87d954c4b66bf0b2962dbb16f3
#
_entry.id   9ad15e87d954c4b66bf0b2962dbb16f3
#
_cell.length_a   1.000
_cell.length_b   1.000
_cell.length_c   1.000
_cell.angle_alpha   90.00
_cell.angle_beta   90.00
_cell.angle_gamma   90.00
#
_symmetry.space_group_name_H-M   'P 1'
#
loop_
_entity.id
_entity.type
_entity.pdbx_description
1 polymer ?
#
loop_
_entity_poly.entity_id
_entity_poly.type
_entity_poly.pdbx_seq_one_letter_code
_entity_poly.pdbx_strand_id
1 'polypeptide(L)'
;KRVSLSEVAFASQFGHMVPLEITETHTSPLSPPPYMVGAAEIELDKETGEVKVLEFDACVDCGTPINPNLTRVQAEGGILQGIGMALTENIHYDAKGYPMENSFFQYKIPARNDVGHIHVEFENSYEPNGPFGAKSIGEVVINTPLPAIADAIYNAIGTRFYELPITPEQIAMAAEKE
;
A
#
# COMPACT_ATOMS: atom_id res chain seq x y z
N LYS A 1 28.49 41.88 -1.55
CA LYS A 1 28.76 41.04 -0.39
C LYS A 1 27.99 39.75 -0.56
N ARG A 2 28.59 38.59 -0.27
CA ARG A 2 27.93 37.26 -0.25
C ARG A 2 27.95 36.78 1.18
N VAL A 3 26.89 36.11 1.60
CA VAL A 3 26.73 35.48 2.91
C VAL A 3 26.25 34.07 2.65
N SER A 4 26.79 33.09 3.36
CA SER A 4 26.35 31.69 3.25
C SER A 4 25.07 31.44 4.06
N LEU A 5 24.29 30.42 3.70
CA LEU A 5 23.11 30.00 4.49
C LEU A 5 23.48 29.61 5.91
N SER A 6 24.66 29.01 6.12
CA SER A 6 25.17 28.67 7.44
C SER A 6 25.42 29.90 8.31
N GLU A 7 25.98 30.95 7.75
CA GLU A 7 26.18 32.22 8.46
C GLU A 7 24.86 32.92 8.83
N VAL A 8 23.86 32.85 7.93
CA VAL A 8 22.51 33.35 8.19
C VAL A 8 21.86 32.59 9.32
N ALA A 9 21.89 31.24 9.26
CA ALA A 9 21.35 30.37 10.30
C ALA A 9 22.03 30.60 11.65
N PHE A 10 23.36 30.69 11.67
CA PHE A 10 24.11 30.96 12.89
C PHE A 10 23.76 32.32 13.51
N ALA A 11 23.70 33.37 12.68
CA ALA A 11 23.35 34.73 13.13
C ALA A 11 21.91 34.79 13.68
N SER A 12 20.97 34.04 13.07
CA SER A 12 19.59 33.92 13.55
C SER A 12 19.51 33.28 14.93
N GLN A 13 20.22 32.18 15.13
CA GLN A 13 20.15 31.38 16.37
C GLN A 13 20.98 32.01 17.52
N PHE A 14 22.17 32.51 17.22
CA PHE A 14 23.17 32.88 18.22
C PHE A 14 23.57 34.36 18.18
N GLY A 15 23.31 35.08 17.10
CA GLY A 15 23.68 36.45 16.94
C GLY A 15 22.66 37.42 17.53
N HIS A 16 21.47 37.43 16.98
CA HIS A 16 20.40 38.36 17.36
C HIS A 16 19.25 37.68 18.12
N MET A 17 19.31 36.35 18.32
CA MET A 17 18.31 35.56 18.99
C MET A 17 16.89 35.71 18.41
N VAL A 18 16.79 36.05 17.13
CA VAL A 18 15.52 36.08 16.39
C VAL A 18 15.51 34.89 15.45
N PRO A 19 14.80 33.82 15.79
CA PRO A 19 14.74 32.64 14.95
C PRO A 19 14.10 32.98 13.60
N LEU A 20 14.66 32.40 12.53
CA LEU A 20 14.04 32.41 11.20
C LEU A 20 12.98 31.31 11.17
N GLU A 21 11.81 31.69 11.54
CA GLU A 21 10.65 30.79 11.61
C GLU A 21 9.51 31.39 10.80
N ILE A 22 8.91 30.59 9.95
CA ILE A 22 7.72 30.97 9.18
C ILE A 22 6.71 29.82 9.35
N THR A 23 5.51 30.19 9.77
CA THR A 23 4.36 29.30 9.79
C THR A 23 3.39 29.77 8.72
N GLU A 24 3.07 28.88 7.79
CA GLU A 24 2.12 29.13 6.71
C GLU A 24 1.06 28.04 6.72
N THR A 25 -0.18 28.43 6.46
CA THR A 25 -1.30 27.49 6.33
C THR A 25 -1.87 27.60 4.92
N HIS A 26 -1.86 26.48 4.21
CA HIS A 26 -2.50 26.37 2.90
C HIS A 26 -3.67 25.39 2.96
N THR A 27 -4.82 25.83 2.46
CA THR A 27 -5.98 24.97 2.27
C THR A 27 -6.19 24.76 0.78
N SER A 28 -6.01 23.53 0.31
CA SER A 28 -6.29 23.21 -1.08
C SER A 28 -7.80 23.37 -1.36
N PRO A 29 -8.19 24.05 -2.44
CA PRO A 29 -9.59 24.22 -2.81
C PRO A 29 -10.24 22.91 -3.26
N LEU A 30 -9.45 21.95 -3.70
CA LEU A 30 -9.86 20.65 -4.19
C LEU A 30 -9.00 19.55 -3.55
N SER A 31 -9.57 18.35 -3.42
CA SER A 31 -8.85 17.14 -3.04
C SER A 31 -8.85 16.17 -4.22
N PRO A 32 -7.94 16.33 -5.18
CA PRO A 32 -7.89 15.49 -6.38
C PRO A 32 -7.55 14.05 -6.00
N PRO A 33 -8.35 13.06 -6.47
CA PRO A 33 -8.12 11.67 -6.12
C PRO A 33 -6.87 11.13 -6.83
N PRO A 34 -6.07 10.29 -6.16
CA PRO A 34 -5.08 9.44 -6.82
C PRO A 34 -5.78 8.26 -7.48
N TYR A 35 -5.11 7.63 -8.45
CA TYR A 35 -5.60 6.44 -9.14
C TYR A 35 -4.53 5.37 -9.16
N MET A 36 -4.97 4.11 -9.16
CA MET A 36 -4.08 2.97 -9.32
C MET A 36 -4.78 1.87 -10.11
N VAL A 37 -4.03 1.25 -11.00
CA VAL A 37 -4.38 0.00 -11.67
C VAL A 37 -3.36 -1.04 -11.23
N GLY A 38 -3.81 -2.25 -10.93
CA GLY A 38 -2.94 -3.34 -10.53
C GLY A 38 -3.37 -4.67 -11.11
N ALA A 39 -2.41 -5.54 -11.35
CA ALA A 39 -2.60 -6.92 -11.79
C ALA A 39 -1.78 -7.86 -10.92
N ALA A 40 -2.35 -9.02 -10.59
CA ALA A 40 -1.69 -10.06 -9.80
C ALA A 40 -1.51 -11.32 -10.63
N GLU A 41 -0.29 -11.87 -10.64
CA GLU A 41 0.00 -13.22 -11.09
C GLU A 41 0.14 -14.13 -9.87
N ILE A 42 -0.60 -15.24 -9.85
CA ILE A 42 -0.62 -16.17 -8.73
C ILE A 42 -0.34 -17.59 -9.18
N GLU A 43 0.25 -18.37 -8.29
CA GLU A 43 0.25 -19.83 -8.35
C GLU A 43 -0.75 -20.33 -7.29
N LEU A 44 -1.70 -21.19 -7.70
CA LEU A 44 -2.72 -21.72 -6.83
C LEU A 44 -2.69 -23.24 -6.86
N ASP A 45 -2.53 -23.87 -5.71
CA ASP A 45 -2.66 -25.30 -5.54
C ASP A 45 -4.13 -25.64 -5.24
N LYS A 46 -4.80 -26.34 -6.15
CA LYS A 46 -6.22 -26.70 -6.00
C LYS A 46 -6.48 -27.73 -4.90
N GLU A 47 -5.50 -28.57 -4.56
CA GLU A 47 -5.66 -29.61 -3.53
C GLU A 47 -5.54 -29.02 -2.12
N THR A 48 -4.60 -28.10 -1.91
CA THR A 48 -4.36 -27.49 -0.60
C THR A 48 -5.05 -26.13 -0.43
N GLY A 49 -5.42 -25.49 -1.55
CA GLY A 49 -5.93 -24.11 -1.58
C GLY A 49 -4.86 -23.05 -1.34
N GLU A 50 -3.58 -23.43 -1.31
CA GLU A 50 -2.49 -22.48 -1.11
C GLU A 50 -2.36 -21.54 -2.31
N VAL A 51 -2.27 -20.25 -2.04
CA VAL A 51 -2.05 -19.19 -3.03
C VAL A 51 -0.71 -18.53 -2.79
N LYS A 52 0.12 -18.51 -3.81
CA LYS A 52 1.38 -17.79 -3.83
C LYS A 52 1.31 -16.65 -4.85
N VAL A 53 1.52 -15.44 -4.41
CA VAL A 53 1.62 -14.28 -5.30
C VAL A 53 3.02 -14.27 -5.90
N LEU A 54 3.10 -14.50 -7.21
CA LEU A 54 4.37 -14.55 -7.96
C LEU A 54 4.81 -13.17 -8.37
N GLU A 55 3.87 -12.34 -8.85
CA GLU A 55 4.13 -10.98 -9.30
C GLU A 55 2.91 -10.10 -9.06
N PHE A 56 3.17 -8.84 -8.75
CA PHE A 56 2.16 -7.79 -8.68
C PHE A 56 2.66 -6.56 -9.41
N ASP A 57 2.00 -6.22 -10.51
CA ASP A 57 2.28 -5.03 -11.30
C ASP A 57 1.30 -3.92 -10.99
N ALA A 58 1.81 -2.71 -10.82
CA ALA A 58 1.01 -1.54 -10.52
C ALA A 58 1.43 -0.31 -11.32
N CYS A 59 0.45 0.44 -11.80
CA CYS A 59 0.63 1.79 -12.31
C CYS A 59 -0.16 2.76 -11.42
N VAL A 60 0.54 3.76 -10.89
CA VAL A 60 -0.01 4.69 -9.88
C VAL A 60 0.05 6.12 -10.41
N ASP A 61 -1.08 6.80 -10.42
CA ASP A 61 -1.18 8.24 -10.59
C ASP A 61 -1.28 8.93 -9.24
N CYS A 62 -0.14 9.38 -8.73
CA CYS A 62 -0.05 10.23 -7.54
C CYS A 62 0.36 11.68 -7.87
N GLY A 63 0.11 12.11 -9.10
CA GLY A 63 0.62 13.39 -9.60
C GLY A 63 2.13 13.34 -9.76
N THR A 64 2.80 14.41 -9.38
CA THR A 64 4.27 14.44 -9.37
C THR A 64 4.81 13.74 -8.12
N PRO A 65 5.54 12.62 -8.23
CA PRO A 65 6.21 12.01 -7.10
C PRO A 65 7.30 12.95 -6.54
N ILE A 66 7.09 13.50 -5.35
CA ILE A 66 8.02 14.46 -4.75
C ILE A 66 9.40 13.81 -4.48
N ASN A 67 9.38 12.60 -3.99
CA ASN A 67 10.57 11.76 -3.85
C ASN A 67 10.27 10.37 -4.43
N PRO A 68 10.69 10.08 -5.66
CA PRO A 68 10.34 8.83 -6.36
C PRO A 68 10.71 7.56 -5.58
N ASN A 69 11.83 7.57 -4.86
CA ASN A 69 12.25 6.40 -4.09
C ASN A 69 11.33 6.15 -2.89
N LEU A 70 11.01 7.18 -2.11
CA LEU A 70 10.09 7.06 -0.98
C LEU A 70 8.67 6.76 -1.43
N THR A 71 8.24 7.33 -2.56
CA THR A 71 6.94 7.05 -3.17
C THR A 71 6.83 5.58 -3.58
N ARG A 72 7.89 5.02 -4.16
CA ARG A 72 7.95 3.59 -4.51
C ARG A 72 7.87 2.70 -3.26
N VAL A 73 8.65 2.99 -2.23
CA VAL A 73 8.62 2.24 -0.95
C VAL A 73 7.21 2.27 -0.32
N GLN A 74 6.54 3.43 -0.37
CA GLN A 74 5.16 3.54 0.11
C GLN A 74 4.21 2.67 -0.71
N ALA A 75 4.35 2.68 -2.03
CA ALA A 75 3.50 1.88 -2.92
C ALA A 75 3.71 0.38 -2.71
N GLU A 76 4.96 -0.09 -2.72
CA GLU A 76 5.30 -1.50 -2.47
C GLU A 76 4.82 -1.97 -1.09
N GLY A 77 4.98 -1.13 -0.05
CA GLY A 77 4.50 -1.43 1.30
C GLY A 77 2.98 -1.53 1.40
N GLY A 78 2.24 -0.63 0.74
CA GLY A 78 0.78 -0.67 0.71
C GLY A 78 0.24 -1.85 -0.11
N ILE A 79 0.88 -2.20 -1.21
CA ILE A 79 0.56 -3.40 -1.99
C ILE A 79 0.73 -4.65 -1.13
N LEU A 80 1.87 -4.78 -0.44
CA LEU A 80 2.13 -5.92 0.44
C LEU A 80 1.09 -6.03 1.57
N GLN A 81 0.68 -4.91 2.15
CA GLN A 81 -0.38 -4.86 3.15
C GLN A 81 -1.71 -5.34 2.57
N GLY A 82 -2.08 -4.90 1.36
CA GLY A 82 -3.29 -5.36 0.68
C GLY A 82 -3.28 -6.85 0.35
N ILE A 83 -2.11 -7.42 -0.01
CA ILE A 83 -1.93 -8.87 -0.19
C ILE A 83 -2.18 -9.60 1.14
N GLY A 84 -1.63 -9.09 2.24
CA GLY A 84 -1.86 -9.65 3.58
C GLY A 84 -3.34 -9.67 3.95
N MET A 85 -4.04 -8.57 3.74
CA MET A 85 -5.49 -8.47 4.00
C MET A 85 -6.30 -9.42 3.11
N ALA A 86 -5.85 -9.69 1.89
CA ALA A 86 -6.53 -10.60 0.98
C ALA A 86 -6.39 -12.08 1.40
N LEU A 87 -5.24 -12.50 1.93
CA LEU A 87 -4.87 -13.90 2.05
C LEU A 87 -4.57 -14.40 3.47
N THR A 88 -4.03 -13.54 4.37
CA THR A 88 -3.43 -14.04 5.61
C THR A 88 -3.85 -13.31 6.89
N GLU A 89 -4.16 -12.02 6.82
CA GLU A 89 -4.42 -11.21 8.00
C GLU A 89 -5.88 -11.35 8.46
N ASN A 90 -6.07 -11.90 9.65
CA ASN A 90 -7.39 -12.04 10.27
C ASN A 90 -7.28 -11.88 11.79
N ILE A 91 -8.34 -11.35 12.40
CA ILE A 91 -8.45 -11.26 13.86
C ILE A 91 -9.79 -11.88 14.29
N HIS A 92 -9.70 -12.92 15.09
CA HIS A 92 -10.85 -13.53 15.75
C HIS A 92 -10.97 -13.02 17.18
N TYR A 93 -12.18 -12.98 17.69
CA TYR A 93 -12.46 -12.59 19.05
C TYR A 93 -13.08 -13.76 19.83
N ASP A 94 -12.64 -13.94 21.06
CA ASP A 94 -13.27 -14.90 21.96
C ASP A 94 -14.67 -14.42 22.41
N ALA A 95 -15.37 -15.26 23.16
CA ALA A 95 -16.71 -14.94 23.67
C ALA A 95 -16.75 -13.72 24.62
N LYS A 96 -15.60 -13.25 25.08
CA LYS A 96 -15.44 -12.08 25.95
C LYS A 96 -14.98 -10.83 25.18
N GLY A 97 -14.74 -10.95 23.89
CA GLY A 97 -14.27 -9.86 23.02
C GLY A 97 -12.77 -9.62 23.04
N TYR A 98 -11.96 -10.57 23.54
CA TYR A 98 -10.51 -10.47 23.45
C TYR A 98 -10.01 -11.01 22.10
N PRO A 99 -9.04 -10.31 21.44
CA PRO A 99 -8.45 -10.79 20.19
C PRO A 99 -7.63 -12.06 20.45
N MET A 100 -7.82 -13.07 19.63
CA MET A 100 -7.09 -14.32 19.71
C MET A 100 -5.70 -14.21 19.06
N GLU A 101 -5.61 -13.46 17.96
CA GLU A 101 -4.36 -13.12 17.28
C GLU A 101 -3.72 -11.88 17.92
N ASN A 102 -3.22 -12.03 19.14
CA ASN A 102 -2.71 -10.93 19.97
C ASN A 102 -1.18 -10.76 19.91
N SER A 103 -0.51 -11.46 19.03
CA SER A 103 0.92 -11.35 18.78
C SER A 103 1.25 -11.65 17.33
N PHE A 104 2.42 -11.20 16.83
CA PHE A 104 2.90 -11.54 15.49
C PHE A 104 3.21 -13.03 15.26
N PHE A 105 3.11 -13.84 16.30
CA PHE A 105 3.16 -15.28 16.16
C PHE A 105 1.84 -15.84 15.60
N GLN A 106 0.70 -15.28 15.98
CA GLN A 106 -0.63 -15.67 15.51
C GLN A 106 -1.11 -14.79 14.33
N TYR A 107 -0.91 -13.48 14.42
CA TYR A 107 -1.29 -12.55 13.36
C TYR A 107 -0.27 -12.57 12.22
N LYS A 108 -0.68 -13.02 11.04
CA LYS A 108 0.20 -13.33 9.93
C LYS A 108 0.31 -12.18 8.93
N ILE A 109 1.25 -11.28 9.20
CA ILE A 109 1.66 -10.26 8.23
C ILE A 109 2.60 -10.91 7.21
N PRO A 110 2.40 -10.71 5.89
CA PRO A 110 3.29 -11.25 4.88
C PRO A 110 4.72 -10.73 5.06
N ALA A 111 5.69 -11.64 5.00
CA ALA A 111 7.10 -11.33 4.97
C ALA A 111 7.61 -11.22 3.51
N ARG A 112 8.84 -10.74 3.34
CA ARG A 112 9.44 -10.60 2.00
C ARG A 112 9.48 -11.90 1.18
N ASN A 113 9.54 -13.04 1.86
CA ASN A 113 9.60 -14.36 1.21
C ASN A 113 8.20 -14.91 0.82
N ASP A 114 7.14 -14.32 1.33
CA ASP A 114 5.76 -14.79 1.09
C ASP A 114 5.17 -14.19 -0.19
N VAL A 115 5.82 -13.16 -0.75
CA VAL A 115 5.39 -12.48 -1.98
C VAL A 115 6.57 -12.41 -2.94
N GLY A 116 6.29 -12.66 -4.22
CA GLY A 116 7.27 -12.58 -5.28
C GLY A 116 7.67 -11.14 -5.64
N HIS A 117 7.59 -10.78 -6.90
CA HIS A 117 7.98 -9.45 -7.35
C HIS A 117 6.83 -8.45 -7.20
N ILE A 118 7.12 -7.26 -6.70
CA ILE A 118 6.21 -6.11 -6.74
C ILE A 118 6.86 -5.07 -7.63
N HIS A 119 6.22 -4.77 -8.75
CA HIS A 119 6.66 -3.77 -9.72
C HIS A 119 5.72 -2.58 -9.71
N VAL A 120 6.26 -1.37 -9.54
CA VAL A 120 5.47 -0.14 -9.48
C VAL A 120 6.00 0.88 -10.47
N GLU A 121 5.13 1.30 -11.39
CA GLU A 121 5.37 2.44 -12.26
C GLU A 121 4.48 3.62 -11.85
N PHE A 122 4.97 4.84 -12.11
CA PHE A 122 4.24 6.06 -11.81
C PHE A 122 3.86 6.77 -13.11
N GLU A 123 2.58 7.08 -13.24
CA GLU A 123 2.13 8.05 -14.24
C GLU A 123 2.60 9.44 -13.82
N ASN A 124 3.33 10.11 -14.71
CA ASN A 124 3.86 11.44 -14.44
C ASN A 124 2.84 12.51 -14.83
N SER A 125 1.77 12.60 -14.07
CA SER A 125 0.76 13.65 -14.19
C SER A 125 1.12 14.83 -13.26
N TYR A 126 0.72 16.04 -13.63
CA TYR A 126 0.88 17.22 -12.79
C TYR A 126 -0.48 17.68 -12.26
N GLU A 127 -0.66 17.70 -10.95
CA GLU A 127 -1.90 18.19 -10.33
C GLU A 127 -1.79 19.68 -9.96
N PRO A 128 -2.52 20.58 -10.66
CA PRO A 128 -2.38 22.02 -10.44
C PRO A 128 -2.74 22.49 -9.03
N ASN A 129 -3.62 21.77 -8.35
CA ASN A 129 -4.10 22.11 -7.00
C ASN A 129 -3.29 21.43 -5.89
N GLY A 130 -2.37 20.53 -6.26
CA GLY A 130 -1.54 19.81 -5.31
C GLY A 130 -0.18 20.51 -5.08
N PRO A 131 0.44 20.32 -3.91
CA PRO A 131 1.75 20.86 -3.64
C PRO A 131 2.78 20.29 -4.61
N PHE A 132 3.45 21.14 -5.36
CA PHE A 132 4.41 20.74 -6.40
C PHE A 132 3.86 19.79 -7.47
N GLY A 133 2.54 19.77 -7.66
CA GLY A 133 1.88 18.86 -8.60
C GLY A 133 1.59 17.46 -8.06
N ALA A 134 1.76 17.24 -6.76
CA ALA A 134 1.53 15.93 -6.14
C ALA A 134 0.07 15.69 -5.75
N LYS A 135 -0.33 14.42 -5.75
CA LYS A 135 -1.54 13.89 -5.12
C LYS A 135 -1.18 12.95 -3.98
N SER A 136 -2.19 12.46 -3.26
CA SER A 136 -1.99 11.46 -2.21
C SER A 136 -1.43 10.15 -2.80
N ILE A 137 -0.65 9.40 -2.00
CA ILE A 137 -0.14 8.07 -2.31
C ILE A 137 -0.41 7.07 -1.18
N GLY A 138 -0.92 7.53 -0.03
CA GLY A 138 -0.99 6.72 1.18
C GLY A 138 -1.93 5.52 1.09
N GLU A 139 -3.18 5.73 0.63
CA GLU A 139 -4.23 4.72 0.72
C GLU A 139 -4.57 4.07 -0.63
N VAL A 140 -4.34 4.74 -1.74
CA VAL A 140 -4.65 4.21 -3.08
C VAL A 140 -3.98 2.87 -3.34
N VAL A 141 -2.79 2.67 -2.78
CA VAL A 141 -1.94 1.50 -3.01
C VAL A 141 -2.39 0.23 -2.27
N ILE A 142 -3.24 0.38 -1.25
CA ILE A 142 -3.79 -0.77 -0.51
C ILE A 142 -5.11 -1.29 -1.11
N ASN A 143 -5.84 -0.45 -1.85
CA ASN A 143 -7.17 -0.80 -2.33
C ASN A 143 -7.16 -1.79 -3.49
N THR A 144 -6.17 -1.72 -4.35
CA THR A 144 -6.08 -2.49 -5.61
C THR A 144 -5.67 -3.96 -5.45
N PRO A 145 -4.77 -4.34 -4.51
CA PRO A 145 -4.34 -5.74 -4.38
C PRO A 145 -5.45 -6.71 -4.02
N LEU A 146 -6.39 -6.31 -3.16
CA LEU A 146 -7.48 -7.18 -2.74
C LEU A 146 -8.35 -7.68 -3.92
N PRO A 147 -8.92 -6.80 -4.76
CA PRO A 147 -9.69 -7.23 -5.91
C PRO A 147 -8.85 -7.93 -6.98
N ALA A 148 -7.59 -7.53 -7.19
CA ALA A 148 -6.70 -8.17 -8.16
C ALA A 148 -6.44 -9.64 -7.80
N ILE A 149 -6.17 -9.94 -6.53
CA ILE A 149 -5.97 -11.30 -6.03
C ILE A 149 -7.28 -12.10 -6.10
N ALA A 150 -8.40 -11.50 -5.68
CA ALA A 150 -9.70 -12.18 -5.74
C ALA A 150 -10.09 -12.53 -7.18
N ASP A 151 -9.80 -11.66 -8.15
CA ASP A 151 -10.03 -11.93 -9.58
C ASP A 151 -9.04 -12.96 -10.13
N ALA A 152 -7.79 -12.97 -9.70
CA ALA A 152 -6.83 -14.00 -10.08
C ALA A 152 -7.26 -15.39 -9.58
N ILE A 153 -7.74 -15.50 -8.35
CA ILE A 153 -8.32 -16.74 -7.80
C ILE A 153 -9.55 -17.16 -8.60
N TYR A 154 -10.46 -16.21 -8.88
CA TYR A 154 -11.63 -16.52 -9.72
C TYR A 154 -11.23 -17.04 -11.11
N ASN A 155 -10.22 -16.47 -11.73
CA ASN A 155 -9.72 -16.94 -13.03
C ASN A 155 -9.13 -18.35 -12.96
N ALA A 156 -8.59 -18.75 -11.80
CA ALA A 156 -7.98 -20.06 -11.62
C ALA A 156 -9.00 -21.18 -11.35
N ILE A 157 -10.09 -20.89 -10.59
CA ILE A 157 -11.05 -21.90 -10.12
C ILE A 157 -12.52 -21.57 -10.38
N GLY A 158 -12.85 -20.50 -11.11
CA GLY A 158 -14.24 -20.14 -11.47
C GLY A 158 -15.13 -19.66 -10.31
N THR A 159 -14.64 -19.66 -9.06
CA THR A 159 -15.44 -19.31 -7.86
C THR A 159 -15.08 -17.94 -7.33
N ARG A 160 -16.10 -17.09 -7.03
CA ARG A 160 -15.92 -15.80 -6.39
C ARG A 160 -16.07 -15.86 -4.88
N PHE A 161 -15.17 -15.20 -4.17
CA PHE A 161 -15.22 -15.01 -2.73
C PHE A 161 -15.60 -13.57 -2.39
N TYR A 162 -16.41 -13.40 -1.34
CA TYR A 162 -16.95 -12.11 -0.89
C TYR A 162 -16.57 -11.77 0.56
N GLU A 163 -15.79 -12.64 1.18
CA GLU A 163 -15.27 -12.47 2.54
C GLU A 163 -13.75 -12.56 2.52
N LEU A 164 -13.10 -11.75 3.34
CA LEU A 164 -11.65 -11.69 3.49
C LEU A 164 -11.23 -12.08 4.91
N PRO A 165 -10.04 -12.66 5.06
CA PRO A 165 -9.15 -13.15 4.00
C PRO A 165 -9.74 -14.36 3.28
N ILE A 166 -9.34 -14.56 2.02
CA ILE A 166 -9.69 -15.78 1.26
C ILE A 166 -8.75 -16.89 1.73
N THR A 167 -9.28 -17.80 2.53
CA THR A 167 -8.45 -18.82 3.16
C THR A 167 -8.19 -20.02 2.24
N PRO A 168 -7.05 -20.72 2.43
CA PRO A 168 -6.76 -21.96 1.67
C PRO A 168 -7.88 -23.00 1.77
N GLU A 169 -8.49 -23.15 2.95
CA GLU A 169 -9.61 -24.06 3.16
C GLU A 169 -10.83 -23.73 2.25
N GLN A 170 -11.19 -22.44 2.17
CA GLN A 170 -12.29 -22.00 1.31
C GLN A 170 -12.00 -22.29 -0.17
N ILE A 171 -10.75 -22.10 -0.60
CA ILE A 171 -10.30 -22.33 -1.98
C ILE A 171 -10.35 -23.81 -2.31
N ALA A 172 -9.75 -24.68 -1.48
CA ALA A 172 -9.73 -26.11 -1.69
C ALA A 172 -11.16 -26.69 -1.75
N MET A 173 -12.03 -26.30 -0.81
CA MET A 173 -13.44 -26.73 -0.81
C MET A 173 -14.25 -26.23 -2.01
N ALA A 174 -13.87 -25.13 -2.62
CA ALA A 174 -14.50 -24.61 -3.82
C ALA A 174 -14.00 -25.33 -5.08
N ALA A 175 -12.70 -25.66 -5.14
CA ALA A 175 -12.08 -26.36 -6.26
C ALA A 175 -12.53 -27.83 -6.40
N GLU A 176 -12.89 -28.51 -5.28
CA GLU A 176 -13.43 -29.89 -5.30
C GLU A 176 -14.81 -29.99 -5.94
N LYS A 177 -15.53 -28.88 -6.15
CA LYS A 177 -16.91 -28.89 -6.68
C LYS A 177 -16.98 -28.75 -8.21
N GLU A 178 -15.85 -28.53 -8.87
CA GLU A 178 -15.72 -28.49 -10.33
C GLU A 178 -15.27 -29.86 -10.88
#